data_d567c55ac9cd11838823ab68ba36d675
#
_entry.id   d567c55ac9cd11838823ab68ba36d675
#
_cell.length_a   1.000
_cell.length_b   1.000
_cell.length_c   1.000
_cell.angle_alpha   90.00
_cell.angle_beta   90.00
_cell.angle_gamma   90.00
#
_symmetry.space_group_name_H-M   'P 1'
#
loop_
_entity.id
_entity.type
_entity.pdbx_description
1 polymer ?
#
loop_
_entity_poly.entity_id
_entity_poly.type
_entity_poly.pdbx_seq_one_letter_code
_entity_poly.pdbx_strand_id
1 'polypeptide(L)'
;MLVQDVENLDKKKLNIIKKKSKKTQIFLYDTQRRLDDFFSKLEHRRNGEYDDIPHFVVSKLGVVYQLFDTKYSSNTFNNPKIDNKMIKVAIENLGWLNKNTITGVLNNWIGDPYRSEPYIRNWRNYYFWDPYTESQMKSLSDLCENLCEEHGIFKQIVPSQGYMERASNFHGIVCKSNFSSIYTDINPSFNFSIFF
;
A
#
# COMPACT_ATOMS: atom_id res chain seq x y z
N MET A 1 4.86 -9.38 16.25
CA MET A 1 3.77 -8.65 15.56
C MET A 1 2.54 -9.52 15.50
N LEU A 2 1.35 -8.99 15.87
CA LEU A 2 0.09 -9.72 15.78
C LEU A 2 -0.50 -9.50 14.37
N VAL A 3 -0.63 -10.59 13.61
CA VAL A 3 -1.31 -10.56 12.31
C VAL A 3 -2.74 -11.05 12.52
N GLN A 4 -3.72 -10.29 12.03
CA GLN A 4 -5.14 -10.60 12.15
C GLN A 4 -5.71 -11.06 10.80
N ASP A 5 -6.72 -11.91 10.86
CA ASP A 5 -7.58 -12.17 9.70
C ASP A 5 -8.62 -11.05 9.55
N VAL A 6 -9.03 -10.78 8.32
CA VAL A 6 -10.13 -9.84 8.06
C VAL A 6 -11.45 -10.56 8.31
N GLU A 7 -12.14 -10.14 9.36
CA GLU A 7 -13.49 -10.66 9.65
C GLU A 7 -14.45 -10.35 8.49
N ASN A 8 -15.27 -11.33 8.13
CA ASN A 8 -16.29 -11.24 7.08
C ASN A 8 -15.77 -11.06 5.63
N LEU A 9 -14.47 -11.10 5.38
CA LEU A 9 -13.95 -11.09 4.00
C LEU A 9 -14.07 -12.48 3.38
N ASP A 10 -14.87 -12.61 2.32
CA ASP A 10 -14.94 -13.86 1.55
C ASP A 10 -13.69 -14.04 0.67
N LYS A 11 -12.66 -14.67 1.25
CA LYS A 11 -11.39 -14.92 0.56
C LYS A 11 -11.53 -15.75 -0.72
N LYS A 12 -12.67 -16.44 -0.94
CA LYS A 12 -12.92 -17.21 -2.18
C LYS A 12 -13.22 -16.30 -3.37
N LYS A 13 -13.69 -15.09 -3.11
CA LYS A 13 -13.95 -14.07 -4.14
C LYS A 13 -12.70 -13.31 -4.56
N LEU A 14 -11.58 -13.48 -3.85
CA LEU A 14 -10.35 -12.79 -4.19
C LEU A 14 -9.67 -13.46 -5.40
N ASN A 15 -9.39 -12.66 -6.43
CA ASN A 15 -8.70 -13.13 -7.63
C ASN A 15 -7.19 -13.32 -7.37
N ILE A 16 -6.84 -14.47 -6.77
CA ILE A 16 -5.48 -14.82 -6.38
C ILE A 16 -4.90 -15.83 -7.35
N ILE A 17 -3.69 -15.57 -7.85
CA ILE A 17 -2.94 -16.47 -8.71
C ILE A 17 -2.25 -17.53 -7.82
N LYS A 18 -2.82 -18.73 -7.76
CA LYS A 18 -2.34 -19.86 -6.93
C LYS A 18 -1.11 -20.56 -7.51
N LYS A 19 -0.21 -19.82 -8.13
CA LYS A 19 1.09 -20.31 -8.60
C LYS A 19 2.18 -19.80 -7.65
N LYS A 20 2.94 -20.73 -7.06
CA LYS A 20 4.07 -20.38 -6.19
C LYS A 20 5.15 -19.64 -6.97
N SER A 21 5.71 -18.58 -6.39
CA SER A 21 6.77 -17.78 -7.00
C SER A 21 7.77 -17.31 -5.94
N LYS A 22 9.04 -17.18 -6.36
CA LYS A 22 10.09 -16.59 -5.53
C LYS A 22 9.83 -15.09 -5.39
N LYS A 23 9.82 -14.58 -4.17
CA LYS A 23 9.67 -13.17 -3.86
C LYS A 23 11.05 -12.50 -3.77
N THR A 24 11.15 -11.30 -4.32
CA THR A 24 12.37 -10.49 -4.31
C THR A 24 12.10 -9.04 -3.96
N GLN A 25 10.82 -8.67 -3.84
CA GLN A 25 10.40 -7.30 -3.54
C GLN A 25 9.24 -7.29 -2.56
N ILE A 26 9.24 -6.29 -1.67
CA ILE A 26 8.06 -5.85 -0.93
C ILE A 26 7.57 -4.57 -1.63
N PHE A 27 6.31 -4.56 -2.05
CA PHE A 27 5.69 -3.46 -2.80
C PHE A 27 4.69 -2.74 -1.92
N LEU A 28 4.98 -1.46 -1.62
CA LEU A 28 4.17 -0.61 -0.76
C LEU A 28 3.28 0.31 -1.59
N TYR A 29 2.01 0.44 -1.18
CA TYR A 29 1.06 1.38 -1.77
C TYR A 29 -0.04 1.76 -0.78
N ASP A 30 -0.71 2.89 -1.04
CA ASP A 30 -1.81 3.36 -0.19
C ASP A 30 -3.13 2.71 -0.61
N THR A 31 -4.02 2.46 0.37
CA THR A 31 -5.39 2.02 0.06
C THR A 31 -6.18 3.10 -0.67
N GLN A 32 -5.79 4.37 -0.53
CA GLN A 32 -6.49 5.58 -0.98
C GLN A 32 -7.94 5.66 -0.46
N ARG A 33 -8.24 4.91 0.58
CA ARG A 33 -9.55 4.76 1.21
C ARG A 33 -9.39 4.46 2.69
N ARG A 34 -10.45 4.66 3.47
CA ARG A 34 -10.56 4.13 4.83
C ARG A 34 -10.62 2.60 4.77
N LEU A 35 -10.20 1.96 5.84
CA LEU A 35 -10.04 0.51 5.90
C LEU A 35 -11.34 -0.25 5.54
N ASP A 36 -12.46 0.14 6.12
CA ASP A 36 -13.76 -0.53 5.89
C ASP A 36 -14.21 -0.43 4.43
N ASP A 37 -14.08 0.77 3.84
CA ASP A 37 -14.40 0.98 2.43
C ASP A 37 -13.43 0.20 1.53
N PHE A 38 -12.15 0.12 1.88
CA PHE A 38 -11.17 -0.67 1.14
C PHE A 38 -11.55 -2.15 1.12
N PHE A 39 -11.83 -2.75 2.27
CA PHE A 39 -12.24 -4.17 2.33
C PHE A 39 -13.56 -4.43 1.62
N SER A 40 -14.54 -3.55 1.77
CA SER A 40 -15.80 -3.64 1.03
C SER A 40 -15.56 -3.62 -0.49
N LYS A 41 -14.63 -2.80 -0.98
CA LYS A 41 -14.30 -2.73 -2.41
C LYS A 41 -13.56 -3.97 -2.92
N LEU A 42 -12.78 -4.64 -2.08
CA LEU A 42 -12.15 -5.91 -2.47
C LEU A 42 -13.18 -6.99 -2.83
N GLU A 43 -14.36 -6.97 -2.17
CA GLU A 43 -15.43 -7.94 -2.44
C GLU A 43 -16.35 -7.56 -3.59
N HIS A 44 -16.60 -6.25 -3.80
CA HIS A 44 -17.67 -5.79 -4.68
C HIS A 44 -17.18 -5.19 -6.01
N ARG A 45 -15.88 -4.95 -6.15
CA ARG A 45 -15.35 -4.42 -7.40
C ARG A 45 -15.38 -5.49 -8.50
N ARG A 46 -15.84 -5.13 -9.71
CA ARG A 46 -15.97 -6.03 -10.85
C ARG A 46 -16.74 -7.32 -10.54
N ASN A 47 -17.92 -7.19 -9.92
CA ASN A 47 -18.76 -8.34 -9.52
C ASN A 47 -18.08 -9.31 -8.52
N GLY A 48 -17.21 -8.78 -7.66
CA GLY A 48 -16.48 -9.56 -6.67
C GLY A 48 -15.07 -10.01 -7.12
N GLU A 49 -14.68 -9.65 -8.34
CA GLU A 49 -13.31 -9.88 -8.82
C GLU A 49 -12.48 -8.61 -8.69
N TYR A 50 -11.62 -8.55 -7.70
CA TYR A 50 -10.64 -7.48 -7.55
C TYR A 50 -9.25 -8.03 -7.88
N ASP A 51 -8.56 -7.42 -8.83
CA ASP A 51 -7.29 -7.94 -9.33
C ASP A 51 -6.09 -7.48 -8.49
N ASP A 52 -6.13 -6.24 -7.97
CA ASP A 52 -5.04 -5.66 -7.18
C ASP A 52 -5.25 -5.91 -5.69
N ILE A 53 -5.02 -7.15 -5.27
CA ILE A 53 -5.22 -7.60 -3.89
C ILE A 53 -3.88 -7.61 -3.16
N PRO A 54 -3.73 -6.91 -2.00
CA PRO A 54 -2.54 -6.98 -1.19
C PRO A 54 -2.45 -8.31 -0.44
N HIS A 55 -1.23 -8.75 -0.11
CA HIS A 55 -1.02 -9.84 0.83
C HIS A 55 -1.34 -9.38 2.26
N PHE A 56 -0.95 -8.13 2.56
CA PHE A 56 -1.17 -7.50 3.86
C PHE A 56 -1.77 -6.11 3.71
N VAL A 57 -2.53 -5.71 4.74
CA VAL A 57 -2.99 -4.34 4.94
C VAL A 57 -2.56 -3.87 6.30
N VAL A 58 -1.97 -2.67 6.40
CA VAL A 58 -1.57 -2.04 7.66
C VAL A 58 -2.51 -0.88 7.94
N SER A 59 -3.30 -0.97 9.01
CA SER A 59 -4.27 0.08 9.38
C SER A 59 -3.61 1.30 10.02
N LYS A 60 -4.35 2.41 10.13
CA LYS A 60 -3.91 3.62 10.86
C LYS A 60 -3.55 3.33 12.33
N LEU A 61 -4.13 2.31 12.94
CA LEU A 61 -3.84 1.89 14.30
C LEU A 61 -2.62 0.94 14.40
N GLY A 62 -1.98 0.62 13.28
CA GLY A 62 -0.87 -0.32 13.22
C GLY A 62 -1.29 -1.79 13.28
N VAL A 63 -2.58 -2.10 13.14
CA VAL A 63 -3.04 -3.50 13.01
C VAL A 63 -2.67 -4.02 11.63
N VAL A 64 -2.09 -5.20 11.57
CA VAL A 64 -1.70 -5.87 10.32
C VAL A 64 -2.70 -6.97 10.00
N TYR A 65 -3.31 -6.89 8.83
CA TYR A 65 -4.24 -7.89 8.31
C TYR A 65 -3.60 -8.69 7.19
N GLN A 66 -3.72 -10.01 7.22
CA GLN A 66 -3.27 -10.88 6.14
C GLN A 66 -4.47 -11.38 5.33
N LEU A 67 -4.46 -11.13 4.03
CA LEU A 67 -5.53 -11.55 3.13
C LEU A 67 -5.25 -12.93 2.53
N PHE A 68 -4.01 -13.18 2.12
CA PHE A 68 -3.60 -14.47 1.56
C PHE A 68 -2.10 -14.74 1.74
N ASP A 69 -1.70 -15.97 1.48
CA ASP A 69 -0.33 -16.47 1.67
C ASP A 69 0.65 -15.82 0.67
N THR A 70 1.79 -15.39 1.16
CA THR A 70 2.85 -14.69 0.41
C THR A 70 3.44 -15.50 -0.74
N LYS A 71 3.33 -16.83 -0.72
CA LYS A 71 3.78 -17.70 -1.83
C LYS A 71 2.98 -17.52 -3.12
N TYR A 72 1.78 -16.96 -3.06
CA TYR A 72 0.91 -16.67 -4.19
C TYR A 72 1.10 -15.25 -4.72
N SER A 73 0.30 -14.85 -5.70
CA SER A 73 0.36 -13.52 -6.31
C SER A 73 -1.03 -12.99 -6.62
N SER A 74 -1.14 -11.69 -6.85
CA SER A 74 -2.31 -11.02 -7.43
C SER A 74 -1.84 -10.09 -8.55
N ASN A 75 -2.76 -9.63 -9.39
CA ASN A 75 -2.43 -8.72 -10.49
C ASN A 75 -2.47 -7.26 -10.01
N THR A 76 -1.39 -6.52 -10.26
CA THR A 76 -1.34 -5.05 -10.11
C THR A 76 -0.95 -4.41 -11.44
N PHE A 77 0.08 -4.96 -12.07
CA PHE A 77 0.63 -4.44 -13.32
C PHE A 77 0.17 -5.23 -14.55
N ASN A 78 -0.65 -6.28 -14.39
CA ASN A 78 -0.97 -7.26 -15.44
C ASN A 78 0.29 -7.82 -16.14
N ASN A 79 1.38 -7.92 -15.38
CA ASN A 79 2.65 -8.42 -15.85
C ASN A 79 3.19 -9.48 -14.87
N PRO A 80 3.04 -10.78 -15.19
CA PRO A 80 3.47 -11.86 -14.30
C PRO A 80 4.97 -11.83 -13.93
N LYS A 81 5.83 -11.25 -14.80
CA LYS A 81 7.27 -11.10 -14.50
C LYS A 81 7.51 -10.09 -13.38
N ILE A 82 6.60 -9.15 -13.17
CA ILE A 82 6.64 -8.15 -12.10
C ILE A 82 5.82 -8.63 -10.92
N ASP A 83 4.54 -8.93 -11.13
CA ASP A 83 3.59 -9.26 -10.06
C ASP A 83 4.01 -10.48 -9.23
N ASN A 84 4.59 -11.50 -9.86
CA ASN A 84 5.01 -12.72 -9.16
C ASN A 84 6.19 -12.52 -8.20
N LYS A 85 7.00 -11.47 -8.38
CA LYS A 85 8.16 -11.17 -7.52
C LYS A 85 7.79 -10.42 -6.25
N MET A 86 6.58 -9.86 -6.17
CA MET A 86 6.18 -8.92 -5.13
C MET A 86 5.42 -9.59 -4.00
N ILE A 87 5.72 -9.16 -2.76
CA ILE A 87 4.81 -9.23 -1.64
C ILE A 87 4.18 -7.85 -1.52
N LYS A 88 2.87 -7.75 -1.67
CA LYS A 88 2.14 -6.49 -1.73
C LYS A 88 1.61 -6.13 -0.35
N VAL A 89 1.92 -4.93 0.10
CA VAL A 89 1.47 -4.37 1.37
C VAL A 89 0.73 -3.06 1.10
N ALA A 90 -0.57 -3.05 1.33
CA ALA A 90 -1.37 -1.84 1.30
C ALA A 90 -1.32 -1.14 2.66
N ILE A 91 -1.24 0.17 2.67
CA ILE A 91 -1.20 0.99 3.88
C ILE A 91 -2.46 1.83 3.91
N GLU A 92 -3.23 1.78 5.00
CA GLU A 92 -4.42 2.61 5.13
C GLU A 92 -4.04 4.08 5.11
N ASN A 93 -4.34 4.75 4.02
CA ASN A 93 -4.05 6.16 3.82
C ASN A 93 -4.96 6.72 2.73
N LEU A 94 -5.48 7.94 2.91
CA LEU A 94 -6.36 8.59 1.94
C LEU A 94 -5.61 9.19 0.75
N GLY A 95 -4.29 9.26 0.83
CA GLY A 95 -3.45 9.86 -0.20
C GLY A 95 -3.52 11.38 -0.21
N TRP A 96 -3.67 11.98 -1.40
CA TRP A 96 -3.81 13.41 -1.57
C TRP A 96 -5.20 13.92 -1.19
N LEU A 97 -5.25 15.17 -0.71
CA LEU A 97 -6.46 15.86 -0.28
C LEU A 97 -6.65 17.13 -1.11
N ASN A 98 -7.88 17.38 -1.53
CA ASN A 98 -8.26 18.59 -2.22
C ASN A 98 -8.96 19.56 -1.28
N LYS A 99 -8.57 20.84 -1.34
CA LYS A 99 -9.28 21.91 -0.64
C LYS A 99 -10.48 22.37 -1.46
N ASN A 100 -11.68 22.22 -0.89
CA ASN A 100 -12.89 22.78 -1.49
C ASN A 100 -12.76 24.31 -1.48
N THR A 101 -12.86 24.94 -2.63
CA THR A 101 -12.66 26.38 -2.80
C THR A 101 -13.77 27.23 -2.17
N ILE A 102 -14.96 26.66 -1.95
CA ILE A 102 -16.11 27.36 -1.37
C ILE A 102 -16.11 27.24 0.15
N THR A 103 -15.95 26.02 0.67
CA THR A 103 -16.06 25.72 2.10
C THR A 103 -14.72 25.78 2.85
N GLY A 104 -13.60 25.72 2.13
CA GLY A 104 -12.28 25.60 2.70
C GLY A 104 -11.95 24.21 3.28
N VAL A 105 -12.91 23.28 3.29
CA VAL A 105 -12.75 21.92 3.84
C VAL A 105 -11.89 21.08 2.91
N LEU A 106 -10.97 20.30 3.49
CA LEU A 106 -10.22 19.29 2.76
C LEU A 106 -11.09 18.05 2.54
N ASN A 107 -11.05 17.49 1.35
CA ASN A 107 -11.73 16.25 1.00
C ASN A 107 -10.75 15.27 0.36
N ASN A 108 -10.99 13.96 0.56
CA ASN A 108 -10.30 12.94 -0.19
C ASN A 108 -10.80 12.90 -1.65
N TRP A 109 -10.21 12.03 -2.47
CA TRP A 109 -10.54 11.94 -3.90
C TRP A 109 -11.98 11.46 -4.21
N ILE A 110 -12.66 10.79 -3.25
CA ILE A 110 -14.06 10.38 -3.37
C ILE A 110 -15.05 11.42 -2.79
N GLY A 111 -14.54 12.54 -2.28
CA GLY A 111 -15.36 13.65 -1.79
C GLY A 111 -15.66 13.63 -0.28
N ASP A 112 -15.16 12.66 0.47
CA ASP A 112 -15.36 12.61 1.92
C ASP A 112 -14.58 13.73 2.61
N PRO A 113 -15.19 14.44 3.58
CA PRO A 113 -14.51 15.48 4.33
C PRO A 113 -13.39 14.91 5.21
N TYR A 114 -12.22 15.55 5.15
CA TYR A 114 -11.06 15.26 5.99
C TYR A 114 -11.02 16.23 7.18
N ARG A 115 -10.88 15.69 8.39
CA ARG A 115 -11.01 16.48 9.64
C ARG A 115 -9.76 16.47 10.51
N SER A 116 -8.72 15.73 10.10
CA SER A 116 -7.45 15.68 10.81
C SER A 116 -6.46 16.72 10.27
N GLU A 117 -5.32 16.90 10.95
CA GLU A 117 -4.25 17.76 10.49
C GLU A 117 -3.59 17.15 9.23
N PRO A 118 -3.53 17.86 8.10
CA PRO A 118 -2.90 17.34 6.89
C PRO A 118 -1.38 17.55 6.95
N TYR A 119 -0.64 16.68 6.30
CA TYR A 119 0.76 16.95 5.95
C TYR A 119 0.81 17.87 4.74
N ILE A 120 1.59 18.95 4.81
CA ILE A 120 1.65 19.99 3.78
C ILE A 120 2.99 19.89 3.05
N ARG A 121 2.94 19.49 1.77
CA ARG A 121 4.11 19.47 0.89
C ARG A 121 3.65 19.45 -0.57
N ASN A 122 4.22 20.36 -1.38
CA ASN A 122 3.99 20.29 -2.83
C ASN A 122 4.70 19.09 -3.43
N TRP A 123 3.91 18.15 -3.95
CA TRP A 123 4.43 17.00 -4.68
C TRP A 123 3.39 16.51 -5.69
N ARG A 124 3.82 16.31 -6.94
CA ARG A 124 2.95 15.84 -8.03
C ARG A 124 1.62 16.61 -8.17
N ASN A 125 1.70 17.96 -8.06
CA ASN A 125 0.59 18.91 -8.16
C ASN A 125 -0.43 18.87 -6.99
N TYR A 126 -0.13 18.18 -5.90
CA TYR A 126 -0.93 18.17 -4.67
C TYR A 126 -0.16 18.80 -3.52
N TYR A 127 -0.87 19.47 -2.61
CA TYR A 127 -0.29 20.18 -1.48
C TYR A 127 -0.61 19.54 -0.14
N PHE A 128 -1.77 18.90 -0.01
CA PHE A 128 -2.28 18.36 1.25
C PHE A 128 -2.34 16.84 1.16
N TRP A 129 -1.86 16.17 2.21
CA TRP A 129 -1.73 14.72 2.26
C TRP A 129 -2.22 14.18 3.58
N ASP A 130 -2.84 13.02 3.58
CA ASP A 130 -3.14 12.27 4.79
C ASP A 130 -1.83 11.70 5.37
N PRO A 131 -1.39 12.10 6.59
CA PRO A 131 -0.14 11.61 7.15
C PRO A 131 -0.24 10.16 7.61
N TYR A 132 0.89 9.44 7.58
CA TYR A 132 1.00 8.14 8.24
C TYR A 132 1.15 8.33 9.75
N THR A 133 0.57 7.42 10.55
CA THR A 133 0.71 7.43 12.00
C THR A 133 1.99 6.71 12.44
N GLU A 134 2.50 7.03 13.63
CA GLU A 134 3.69 6.36 14.19
C GLU A 134 3.44 4.85 14.39
N SER A 135 2.26 4.48 14.92
CA SER A 135 1.89 3.08 15.11
C SER A 135 1.87 2.31 13.80
N GLN A 136 1.33 2.94 12.74
CA GLN A 136 1.29 2.38 11.40
C GLN A 136 2.70 2.17 10.84
N MET A 137 3.55 3.20 10.94
CA MET A 137 4.92 3.15 10.44
C MET A 137 5.75 2.11 11.18
N LYS A 138 5.61 2.01 12.51
CA LYS A 138 6.29 0.99 13.31
C LYS A 138 5.88 -0.42 12.88
N SER A 139 4.57 -0.69 12.81
CA SER A 139 4.08 -2.02 12.41
C SER A 139 4.47 -2.39 10.99
N LEU A 140 4.52 -1.40 10.08
CA LEU A 140 4.97 -1.59 8.71
C LEU A 140 6.46 -1.96 8.66
N SER A 141 7.31 -1.28 9.42
CA SER A 141 8.74 -1.59 9.51
C SER A 141 8.96 -3.01 10.05
N ASP A 142 8.31 -3.36 11.16
CA ASP A 142 8.38 -4.70 11.76
C ASP A 142 7.90 -5.79 10.77
N LEU A 143 6.81 -5.53 10.03
CA LEU A 143 6.32 -6.43 8.99
C LEU A 143 7.34 -6.62 7.87
N CYS A 144 7.88 -5.54 7.36
CA CYS A 144 8.84 -5.58 6.25
C CYS A 144 10.13 -6.30 6.66
N GLU A 145 10.62 -6.10 7.87
CA GLU A 145 11.79 -6.80 8.39
C GLU A 145 11.54 -8.31 8.43
N ASN A 146 10.43 -8.77 9.01
CA ASN A 146 10.05 -10.18 9.06
C ASN A 146 9.92 -10.80 7.65
N LEU A 147 9.30 -10.09 6.71
CA LEU A 147 9.16 -10.56 5.33
C LEU A 147 10.50 -10.64 4.60
N CYS A 148 11.43 -9.71 4.87
CA CYS A 148 12.77 -9.77 4.32
C CYS A 148 13.50 -11.03 4.80
N GLU A 149 13.41 -11.36 6.09
CA GLU A 149 14.02 -12.55 6.67
C GLU A 149 13.39 -13.84 6.13
N GLU A 150 12.06 -13.93 6.14
CA GLU A 150 11.33 -15.13 5.71
C GLU A 150 11.58 -15.48 4.24
N HIS A 151 11.66 -14.47 3.37
CA HIS A 151 11.75 -14.66 1.92
C HIS A 151 13.17 -14.44 1.35
N GLY A 152 14.15 -14.10 2.16
CA GLY A 152 15.50 -13.77 1.72
C GLY A 152 15.53 -12.52 0.81
N ILE A 153 14.65 -11.54 1.08
CA ILE A 153 14.64 -10.25 0.41
C ILE A 153 15.68 -9.35 1.07
N PHE A 154 16.41 -8.57 0.29
CA PHE A 154 17.43 -7.68 0.85
C PHE A 154 16.81 -6.62 1.75
N LYS A 155 17.40 -6.45 2.97
CA LYS A 155 17.01 -5.41 3.93
C LYS A 155 17.46 -4.04 3.41
N GLN A 156 16.78 -3.55 2.40
CA GLN A 156 16.99 -2.21 1.82
C GLN A 156 15.68 -1.66 1.26
N ILE A 157 15.53 -0.36 1.33
CA ILE A 157 14.38 0.36 0.79
C ILE A 157 14.84 1.41 -0.22
N VAL A 158 14.04 1.69 -1.23
CA VAL A 158 14.29 2.84 -2.11
C VAL A 158 14.44 4.14 -1.30
N PRO A 159 15.33 5.06 -1.70
CA PRO A 159 15.64 6.23 -0.88
C PRO A 159 14.51 7.28 -0.83
N SER A 160 13.53 7.17 -1.71
CA SER A 160 12.42 8.12 -1.80
C SER A 160 11.24 7.55 -2.58
N GLN A 161 10.11 8.25 -2.49
CA GLN A 161 8.90 7.97 -3.28
C GLN A 161 8.99 8.45 -4.75
N GLY A 162 10.13 8.96 -5.21
CA GLY A 162 10.32 9.42 -6.59
C GLY A 162 10.26 8.28 -7.62
N TYR A 163 10.02 8.62 -8.89
CA TYR A 163 10.13 7.67 -10.00
C TYR A 163 11.54 7.09 -10.07
N MET A 164 11.62 5.79 -10.29
CA MET A 164 12.87 5.04 -10.40
C MET A 164 12.86 4.21 -11.68
N GLU A 165 13.77 4.52 -12.59
CA GLU A 165 13.97 3.67 -13.76
C GLU A 165 14.32 2.24 -13.30
N ARG A 166 13.65 1.24 -13.87
CA ARG A 166 13.83 -0.18 -13.51
C ARG A 166 13.50 -0.55 -12.05
N ALA A 167 12.52 0.15 -11.42
CA ALA A 167 12.04 -0.21 -10.08
C ALA A 167 11.71 -1.72 -9.95
N SER A 168 11.23 -2.35 -11.02
CA SER A 168 10.96 -3.79 -11.07
C SER A 168 12.19 -4.70 -10.90
N ASN A 169 13.41 -4.16 -11.02
CA ASN A 169 14.66 -4.89 -10.84
C ASN A 169 15.31 -4.65 -9.46
N PHE A 170 14.76 -3.74 -8.67
CA PHE A 170 15.24 -3.49 -7.31
C PHE A 170 14.91 -4.70 -6.42
N HIS A 171 15.89 -5.20 -5.66
CA HIS A 171 15.70 -6.28 -4.70
C HIS A 171 15.57 -5.66 -3.30
N GLY A 172 14.38 -5.64 -2.72
CA GLY A 172 14.10 -4.96 -1.45
C GLY A 172 12.71 -4.35 -1.42
N ILE A 173 12.54 -3.25 -0.70
CA ILE A 173 11.27 -2.55 -0.52
C ILE A 173 11.15 -1.43 -1.56
N VAL A 174 10.07 -1.43 -2.33
CA VAL A 174 9.73 -0.43 -3.36
C VAL A 174 8.35 0.15 -3.12
N CYS A 175 8.13 1.38 -3.58
CA CYS A 175 6.85 2.06 -3.51
C CYS A 175 6.17 2.07 -4.89
N LYS A 176 4.85 2.11 -4.93
CA LYS A 176 4.09 2.19 -6.19
C LYS A 176 4.51 3.40 -7.02
N SER A 177 4.75 4.54 -6.37
CA SER A 177 5.22 5.76 -7.01
C SER A 177 6.61 5.65 -7.68
N ASN A 178 7.40 4.62 -7.36
CA ASN A 178 8.66 4.36 -8.06
C ASN A 178 8.46 3.80 -9.47
N PHE A 179 7.28 3.20 -9.76
CA PHE A 179 7.00 2.58 -11.06
C PHE A 179 6.46 3.56 -12.10
N SER A 180 5.91 4.70 -11.66
CA SER A 180 5.41 5.73 -12.58
C SER A 180 5.37 7.11 -11.92
N SER A 181 5.66 8.15 -12.72
CA SER A 181 5.55 9.56 -12.29
C SER A 181 4.11 10.02 -12.06
N ILE A 182 3.11 9.27 -12.50
CA ILE A 182 1.69 9.62 -12.27
C ILE A 182 1.14 9.04 -10.95
N TYR A 183 1.79 8.03 -10.37
CA TYR A 183 1.32 7.45 -9.11
C TYR A 183 1.70 8.34 -7.92
N THR A 184 0.74 8.53 -7.02
CA THR A 184 0.87 9.40 -5.83
C THR A 184 1.07 8.65 -4.53
N ASP A 185 1.12 7.34 -4.55
CA ASP A 185 1.38 6.49 -3.39
C ASP A 185 2.74 5.77 -3.54
N ILE A 186 3.56 5.82 -2.59
CA ILE A 186 3.50 6.32 -1.20
C ILE A 186 3.64 7.85 -1.19
N ASN A 187 2.84 8.53 -0.36
CA ASN A 187 2.81 9.99 -0.30
C ASN A 187 4.02 10.60 0.47
N PRO A 188 4.28 11.92 0.36
CA PRO A 188 5.50 12.55 0.89
C PRO A 188 5.57 12.67 2.42
N SER A 189 4.56 12.25 3.18
CA SER A 189 4.65 12.17 4.64
C SER A 189 5.30 10.87 5.15
N PHE A 190 5.64 9.95 4.23
CA PHE A 190 6.25 8.68 4.55
C PHE A 190 7.68 8.85 5.08
N ASN A 191 7.96 8.28 6.24
CA ASN A 191 9.29 8.32 6.84
C ASN A 191 10.12 7.09 6.45
N PHE A 192 11.00 7.25 5.46
CA PHE A 192 11.87 6.16 5.00
C PHE A 192 12.95 5.79 6.02
N SER A 193 13.30 6.67 6.97
CA SER A 193 14.40 6.46 7.91
C SER A 193 14.11 5.44 9.01
N ILE A 194 12.89 4.94 9.10
CA ILE A 194 12.53 3.89 10.07
C ILE A 194 12.89 2.48 9.59
N PHE A 195 13.30 2.33 8.34
CA PHE A 195 13.68 1.05 7.74
C PHE A 195 15.20 0.86 7.78
N PHE A 196 15.69 -0.15 8.49
CA PHE A 196 17.07 -0.69 8.53
C PHE A 196 18.15 0.29 8.96
#